data_097dcb0d07b1d62b65aa15eb178ed2dd
#
_entry.id   097dcb0d07b1d62b65aa15eb178ed2dd
#
_cell.length_a   1.000
_cell.length_b   1.000
_cell.length_c   1.000
_cell.angle_alpha   90.00
_cell.angle_beta   90.00
_cell.angle_gamma   90.00
#
_symmetry.space_group_name_H-M   'P 1'
#
loop_
_entity.id
_entity.type
_entity.pdbx_description
1 polymer ?
#
loop_
_entity_poly.entity_id
_entity_poly.type
_entity_poly.pdbx_seq_one_letter_code
_entity_poly.pdbx_strand_id
1 'polypeptide(L)'
;RKEELKVIVDHQKKHLFRFQNPVKKYSDFIGIENAILFCPDDLSLFTSSPKNRRRFIDMELMKLSKTYTSTLSSYQKLLKQRNQALKQSNIDECLVQIYLDQMIEVQSVIIKQRNEFLNSLMNKARELYPFFSNEKEEIGAKYMTFIPIDPDMKSHMKEAYDKVFEKEKRYHQTLIGIHRDDILFELN
;
A
#
# COMPACT_ATOMS: atom_id res chain seq x y z
N ARG A 1 1.80 -29.20 14.19
CA ARG A 1 2.84 -28.58 15.06
C ARG A 1 2.20 -27.36 15.69
N LYS A 2 2.22 -27.25 17.04
CA LYS A 2 1.82 -26.02 17.72
C LYS A 2 2.94 -25.01 17.49
N GLU A 3 2.62 -23.85 16.92
CA GLU A 3 3.53 -22.69 16.87
C GLU A 3 3.29 -21.86 18.12
N GLU A 4 4.37 -21.41 18.76
CA GLU A 4 4.30 -20.51 19.90
C GLU A 4 4.77 -19.13 19.45
N LEU A 5 3.84 -18.17 19.50
CA LEU A 5 4.08 -16.78 19.20
C LEU A 5 3.89 -15.94 20.47
N LYS A 6 4.87 -15.11 20.80
CA LYS A 6 4.80 -14.22 21.95
C LYS A 6 5.07 -12.79 21.55
N VAL A 7 4.21 -11.88 21.96
CA VAL A 7 4.38 -10.43 21.79
C VAL A 7 4.49 -9.80 23.17
N ILE A 8 5.58 -9.12 23.43
CA ILE A 8 5.77 -8.32 24.65
C ILE A 8 5.69 -6.86 24.20
N VAL A 9 4.81 -6.10 24.84
CA VAL A 9 4.67 -4.66 24.63
C VAL A 9 5.12 -3.96 25.89
N ASP A 10 6.22 -3.22 25.81
CA ASP A 10 6.60 -2.27 26.83
C ASP A 10 6.24 -0.83 26.41
N HIS A 11 6.49 0.16 27.25
CA HIS A 11 6.02 1.54 27.05
C HIS A 11 6.45 2.18 25.72
N GLN A 12 7.42 1.62 25.00
CA GLN A 12 7.95 2.21 23.76
C GLN A 12 8.24 1.21 22.64
N LYS A 13 8.26 -0.10 22.90
CA LYS A 13 8.70 -1.11 21.92
C LYS A 13 7.84 -2.37 21.98
N LYS A 14 7.70 -2.99 20.81
CA LYS A 14 7.10 -4.33 20.67
C LYS A 14 8.23 -5.32 20.41
N HIS A 15 8.33 -6.33 21.25
CA HIS A 15 9.26 -7.43 21.10
C HIS A 15 8.50 -8.67 20.63
N LEU A 16 8.92 -9.24 19.54
CA LEU A 16 8.28 -10.40 18.91
C LEU A 16 9.16 -11.63 19.11
N PHE A 17 8.55 -12.75 19.48
CA PHE A 17 9.23 -14.02 19.66
C PHE A 17 8.47 -15.13 18.93
N ARG A 18 9.22 -16.06 18.32
CA ARG A 18 8.72 -17.32 17.76
C ARG A 18 9.50 -18.46 18.39
N PHE A 19 8.81 -19.42 19.04
CA PHE A 19 9.45 -20.49 19.83
C PHE A 19 10.52 -19.93 20.79
N GLN A 20 10.20 -18.90 21.55
CA GLN A 20 11.09 -18.19 22.50
C GLN A 20 12.30 -17.48 21.87
N ASN A 21 12.51 -17.58 20.54
CA ASN A 21 13.56 -16.86 19.85
C ASN A 21 13.07 -15.46 19.40
N PRO A 22 13.88 -14.40 19.60
CA PRO A 22 13.50 -13.06 19.18
C PRO A 22 13.44 -12.96 17.64
N VAL A 23 12.36 -12.37 17.13
CA VAL A 23 12.18 -12.11 15.70
C VAL A 23 12.80 -10.78 15.35
N LYS A 24 13.80 -10.79 14.47
CA LYS A 24 14.55 -9.58 14.11
C LYS A 24 13.81 -8.64 13.17
N LYS A 25 12.93 -9.18 12.32
CA LYS A 25 12.18 -8.39 11.33
C LYS A 25 10.68 -8.65 11.50
N TYR A 26 9.88 -7.60 11.55
CA TYR A 26 8.43 -7.69 11.60
C TYR A 26 7.85 -8.51 10.44
N SER A 27 8.45 -8.43 9.24
CA SER A 27 8.06 -9.22 8.07
C SER A 27 8.11 -10.73 8.29
N ASP A 28 8.95 -11.21 9.22
CA ASP A 28 9.09 -12.64 9.51
C ASP A 28 8.02 -13.12 10.50
N PHE A 29 7.31 -12.19 11.13
CA PHE A 29 6.21 -12.46 12.07
C PHE A 29 4.84 -12.33 11.40
N ILE A 30 4.71 -11.41 10.43
CA ILE A 30 3.46 -11.17 9.69
C ILE A 30 3.11 -12.42 8.88
N GLY A 31 1.84 -12.85 8.95
CA GLY A 31 1.30 -13.98 8.17
C GLY A 31 1.58 -15.36 8.77
N ILE A 32 2.21 -15.46 9.96
CA ILE A 32 2.32 -16.74 10.68
C ILE A 32 0.94 -17.13 11.23
N GLU A 33 0.23 -16.17 11.84
CA GLU A 33 -1.13 -16.31 12.32
C GLU A 33 -2.02 -15.30 11.58
N ASN A 34 -3.19 -15.78 11.16
CA ASN A 34 -4.22 -14.95 10.55
C ASN A 34 -5.44 -14.94 11.48
N ALA A 35 -5.63 -13.81 12.18
CA ALA A 35 -6.82 -13.57 13.01
C ALA A 35 -7.66 -12.47 12.35
N ILE A 36 -8.96 -12.67 12.34
CA ILE A 36 -9.93 -11.65 11.95
C ILE A 36 -10.53 -11.10 13.22
N LEU A 37 -10.33 -9.81 13.44
CA LEU A 37 -11.00 -9.05 14.47
C LEU A 37 -11.94 -8.06 13.79
N PHE A 38 -13.22 -8.10 14.11
CA PHE A 38 -14.17 -7.08 13.70
C PHE A 38 -14.50 -6.18 14.89
N CYS A 39 -14.32 -4.90 14.72
CA CYS A 39 -14.71 -3.90 15.71
C CYS A 39 -15.45 -2.73 15.02
N PRO A 40 -16.23 -1.93 15.77
CA PRO A 40 -16.96 -0.79 15.21
C PRO A 40 -16.07 0.20 14.44
N ASP A 41 -14.80 0.33 14.83
CA ASP A 41 -13.84 1.20 14.15
C ASP A 41 -13.52 0.75 12.71
N ASP A 42 -13.75 -0.52 12.36
CA ASP A 42 -13.53 -1.03 11.00
C ASP A 42 -14.51 -0.42 10.00
N LEU A 43 -15.69 0.03 10.45
CA LEU A 43 -16.63 0.78 9.63
C LEU A 43 -16.03 2.12 9.16
N SER A 44 -15.06 2.64 9.89
CA SER A 44 -14.32 3.83 9.49
C SER A 44 -13.56 3.66 8.18
N LEU A 45 -13.35 2.43 7.69
CA LEU A 45 -12.72 2.17 6.39
C LEU A 45 -13.42 2.96 5.26
N PHE A 46 -14.74 3.04 5.28
CA PHE A 46 -15.54 3.72 4.26
C PHE A 46 -15.54 5.24 4.40
N THR A 47 -15.46 5.75 5.63
CA THR A 47 -15.56 7.20 5.94
C THR A 47 -14.21 7.86 6.22
N SER A 48 -13.15 7.07 6.41
CA SER A 48 -11.83 7.58 6.77
C SER A 48 -11.03 8.12 5.57
N SER A 49 -9.83 8.59 5.87
CA SER A 49 -8.93 9.14 4.85
C SER A 49 -8.39 8.07 3.88
N PRO A 50 -7.98 8.47 2.66
CA PRO A 50 -7.30 7.58 1.71
C PRO A 50 -6.10 6.82 2.32
N LYS A 51 -5.42 7.42 3.28
CA LYS A 51 -4.30 6.79 3.99
C LYS A 51 -4.73 5.53 4.73
N ASN A 52 -5.89 5.53 5.37
CA ASN A 52 -6.39 4.37 6.11
C ASN A 52 -6.84 3.26 5.15
N ARG A 53 -7.49 3.62 4.04
CA ARG A 53 -7.88 2.65 3.01
C ARG A 53 -6.67 1.97 2.38
N ARG A 54 -5.61 2.74 2.03
CA ARG A 54 -4.35 2.14 1.57
C ARG A 54 -3.73 1.22 2.61
N ARG A 55 -3.69 1.67 3.87
CA ARG A 55 -3.13 0.86 4.97
C ARG A 55 -3.85 -0.46 5.12
N PHE A 56 -5.18 -0.49 4.98
CA PHE A 56 -5.96 -1.73 5.02
C PHE A 56 -5.48 -2.71 3.94
N ILE A 57 -5.48 -2.31 2.66
CA ILE A 57 -4.99 -3.19 1.58
C ILE A 57 -3.54 -3.62 1.79
N ASP A 58 -2.67 -2.68 2.15
CA ASP A 58 -1.25 -2.99 2.36
C ASP A 58 -1.06 -4.01 3.48
N MET A 59 -1.81 -3.90 4.57
CA MET A 59 -1.75 -4.87 5.68
C MET A 59 -2.19 -6.26 5.25
N GLU A 60 -3.29 -6.37 4.48
CA GLU A 60 -3.76 -7.66 3.99
C GLU A 60 -2.76 -8.28 3.00
N LEU A 61 -2.26 -7.51 2.04
CA LEU A 61 -1.25 -7.97 1.10
C LEU A 61 0.07 -8.39 1.77
N MET A 62 0.49 -7.68 2.82
CA MET A 62 1.68 -8.05 3.59
C MET A 62 1.53 -9.40 4.32
N LYS A 63 0.33 -9.75 4.78
CA LYS A 63 0.04 -11.06 5.35
C LYS A 63 0.17 -12.18 4.31
N LEU A 64 -0.21 -11.89 3.07
CA LEU A 64 -0.24 -12.86 1.97
C LEU A 64 1.10 -13.01 1.25
N SER A 65 1.92 -11.94 1.19
CA SER A 65 3.11 -11.88 0.34
C SER A 65 4.29 -11.18 1.01
N LYS A 66 5.35 -11.94 1.28
CA LYS A 66 6.65 -11.39 1.72
C LYS A 66 7.29 -10.51 0.64
N THR A 67 7.09 -10.86 -0.62
CA THR A 67 7.55 -10.06 -1.76
C THR A 67 6.87 -8.70 -1.77
N TYR A 68 5.55 -8.65 -1.57
CA TYR A 68 4.84 -7.37 -1.42
C TYR A 68 5.43 -6.52 -0.30
N THR A 69 5.63 -7.11 0.87
CA THR A 69 6.21 -6.43 2.04
C THR A 69 7.56 -5.80 1.72
N SER A 70 8.45 -6.54 1.05
CA SER A 70 9.78 -6.03 0.66
C SER A 70 9.69 -4.93 -0.40
N THR A 71 8.80 -5.08 -1.39
CA THR A 71 8.60 -4.10 -2.45
C THR A 71 8.02 -2.78 -1.89
N LEU A 72 7.04 -2.86 -1.00
CA LEU A 72 6.48 -1.68 -0.32
C LEU A 72 7.52 -0.96 0.53
N SER A 73 8.35 -1.71 1.25
CA SER A 73 9.47 -1.14 2.04
C SER A 73 10.50 -0.45 1.14
N SER A 74 10.83 -1.04 -0.01
CA SER A 74 11.72 -0.44 -1.01
C SER A 74 11.15 0.86 -1.56
N TYR A 75 9.86 0.88 -1.90
CA TYR A 75 9.18 2.09 -2.33
C TYR A 75 9.26 3.22 -1.28
N GLN A 76 8.96 2.91 -0.02
CA GLN A 76 9.00 3.89 1.07
C GLN A 76 10.41 4.48 1.26
N LYS A 77 11.44 3.64 1.14
CA LYS A 77 12.83 4.08 1.20
C LYS A 77 13.19 5.00 0.03
N LEU A 78 12.84 4.60 -1.20
CA LEU A 78 13.10 5.39 -2.41
C LEU A 78 12.36 6.73 -2.37
N LEU A 79 11.08 6.75 -1.97
CA LEU A 79 10.32 7.98 -1.80
C LEU A 79 10.97 8.94 -0.79
N LYS A 80 11.46 8.42 0.33
CA LYS A 80 12.19 9.22 1.32
C LYS A 80 13.48 9.78 0.74
N GLN A 81 14.27 8.97 0.03
CA GLN A 81 15.53 9.39 -0.58
C GLN A 81 15.29 10.44 -1.68
N ARG A 82 14.31 10.22 -2.56
CA ARG A 82 13.92 11.20 -3.60
C ARG A 82 13.47 12.52 -2.99
N ASN A 83 12.63 12.48 -1.94
CA ASN A 83 12.20 13.69 -1.24
C ASN A 83 13.35 14.40 -0.52
N GLN A 84 14.37 13.68 -0.05
CA GLN A 84 15.57 14.29 0.50
C GLN A 84 16.42 14.99 -0.57
N ALA A 85 16.56 14.38 -1.76
CA ALA A 85 17.24 14.99 -2.91
C ALA A 85 16.51 16.26 -3.37
N LEU A 86 15.18 16.26 -3.44
CA LEU A 86 14.36 17.42 -3.78
C LEU A 86 14.45 18.58 -2.76
N LYS A 87 14.89 18.32 -1.54
CA LYS A 87 15.05 19.33 -0.47
C LYS A 87 16.40 20.02 -0.44
N GLN A 88 17.35 19.58 -1.27
CA GLN A 88 18.66 20.21 -1.34
C GLN A 88 18.56 21.61 -1.92
N SER A 89 19.38 22.52 -1.45
CA SER A 89 19.47 23.90 -1.99
C SER A 89 19.90 23.93 -3.47
N ASN A 90 20.76 22.98 -3.85
CA ASN A 90 21.08 22.69 -5.24
C ASN A 90 20.59 21.28 -5.56
N ILE A 91 19.47 21.19 -6.28
CA ILE A 91 18.83 19.92 -6.61
C ILE A 91 19.65 19.22 -7.72
N ASP A 92 20.17 18.06 -7.38
CA ASP A 92 20.76 17.15 -8.38
C ASP A 92 19.61 16.41 -9.10
N GLU A 93 19.23 16.94 -10.26
CA GLU A 93 18.13 16.37 -11.06
C GLU A 93 18.45 14.95 -11.56
N CYS A 94 19.72 14.64 -11.84
CA CYS A 94 20.13 13.30 -12.23
C CYS A 94 19.87 12.28 -11.10
N LEU A 95 20.24 12.63 -9.88
CA LEU A 95 19.99 11.78 -8.71
C LEU A 95 18.48 11.60 -8.45
N VAL A 96 17.69 12.67 -8.59
CA VAL A 96 16.23 12.62 -8.45
C VAL A 96 15.62 11.70 -9.51
N GLN A 97 16.13 11.72 -10.74
CA GLN A 97 15.67 10.84 -11.82
C GLN A 97 16.05 9.39 -11.57
N ILE A 98 17.27 9.11 -11.09
CA ILE A 98 17.67 7.73 -10.72
C ILE A 98 16.73 7.13 -9.68
N TYR A 99 16.35 7.92 -8.66
CA TYR A 99 15.36 7.43 -7.68
C TYR A 99 13.97 7.23 -8.30
N LEU A 100 13.57 8.10 -9.24
CA LEU A 100 12.29 7.97 -9.94
C LEU A 100 12.23 6.68 -10.76
N ASP A 101 13.27 6.37 -11.55
CA ASP A 101 13.31 5.16 -12.37
C ASP A 101 13.17 3.91 -11.51
N GLN A 102 13.86 3.85 -10.37
CA GLN A 102 13.68 2.76 -9.39
C GLN A 102 12.27 2.74 -8.77
N MET A 103 11.69 3.92 -8.49
CA MET A 103 10.32 4.01 -7.97
C MET A 103 9.29 3.48 -8.97
N ILE A 104 9.43 3.77 -10.26
CA ILE A 104 8.53 3.29 -11.32
C ILE A 104 8.50 1.77 -11.33
N GLU A 105 9.66 1.10 -11.22
CA GLU A 105 9.74 -0.36 -11.17
C GLU A 105 8.92 -0.94 -10.00
N VAL A 106 9.17 -0.44 -8.79
CA VAL A 106 8.47 -0.96 -7.60
C VAL A 106 7.00 -0.56 -7.55
N GLN A 107 6.63 0.63 -8.03
CA GLN A 107 5.24 1.10 -8.10
C GLN A 107 4.40 0.24 -9.04
N SER A 108 4.94 -0.12 -10.20
CA SER A 108 4.23 -0.95 -11.17
C SER A 108 3.81 -2.30 -10.59
N VAL A 109 4.65 -2.90 -9.75
CA VAL A 109 4.35 -4.15 -9.05
C VAL A 109 3.26 -3.93 -7.99
N ILE A 110 3.39 -2.87 -7.18
CA ILE A 110 2.44 -2.58 -6.10
C ILE A 110 1.04 -2.26 -6.65
N ILE A 111 0.95 -1.44 -7.71
CA ILE A 111 -0.33 -1.10 -8.34
C ILE A 111 -1.05 -2.35 -8.84
N LYS A 112 -0.34 -3.24 -9.56
CA LYS A 112 -0.91 -4.50 -10.03
C LYS A 112 -1.44 -5.33 -8.89
N GLN A 113 -0.64 -5.56 -7.86
CA GLN A 113 -1.02 -6.39 -6.72
C GLN A 113 -2.18 -5.81 -5.91
N ARG A 114 -2.22 -4.48 -5.71
CA ARG A 114 -3.37 -3.82 -5.06
C ARG A 114 -4.65 -3.97 -5.88
N ASN A 115 -4.57 -3.76 -7.19
CA ASN A 115 -5.72 -3.88 -8.09
C ASN A 115 -6.24 -5.32 -8.15
N GLU A 116 -5.36 -6.30 -8.31
CA GLU A 116 -5.71 -7.72 -8.32
C GLU A 116 -6.34 -8.17 -6.99
N PHE A 117 -5.76 -7.75 -5.89
CA PHE A 117 -6.29 -8.04 -4.56
C PHE A 117 -7.69 -7.43 -4.37
N LEU A 118 -7.87 -6.15 -4.73
CA LEU A 118 -9.15 -5.48 -4.60
C LEU A 118 -10.23 -6.17 -5.45
N ASN A 119 -9.90 -6.53 -6.69
CA ASN A 119 -10.82 -7.25 -7.57
C ASN A 119 -11.21 -8.61 -6.99
N SER A 120 -10.23 -9.36 -6.47
CA SER A 120 -10.48 -10.65 -5.82
C SER A 120 -11.34 -10.51 -4.57
N LEU A 121 -11.06 -9.51 -3.73
CA LEU A 121 -11.84 -9.20 -2.54
C LEU A 121 -13.28 -8.85 -2.90
N MET A 122 -13.48 -7.99 -3.92
CA MET A 122 -14.81 -7.58 -4.34
C MET A 122 -15.63 -8.71 -4.98
N ASN A 123 -14.99 -9.63 -5.70
CA ASN A 123 -15.68 -10.81 -6.20
C ASN A 123 -16.23 -11.66 -5.03
N LYS A 124 -15.43 -11.87 -3.98
CA LYS A 124 -15.87 -12.58 -2.79
C LYS A 124 -16.93 -11.81 -1.99
N ALA A 125 -16.78 -10.50 -1.89
CA ALA A 125 -17.76 -9.65 -1.22
C ALA A 125 -19.12 -9.71 -1.91
N ARG A 126 -19.16 -9.66 -3.26
CA ARG A 126 -20.39 -9.78 -4.05
C ARG A 126 -21.08 -11.14 -3.89
N GLU A 127 -20.32 -12.24 -3.75
CA GLU A 127 -20.88 -13.57 -3.47
C GLU A 127 -21.60 -13.61 -2.11
N LEU A 128 -21.11 -12.85 -1.12
CA LEU A 128 -21.63 -12.87 0.25
C LEU A 128 -22.68 -11.79 0.50
N TYR A 129 -22.64 -10.68 -0.22
CA TYR A 129 -23.48 -9.52 0.04
C TYR A 129 -24.99 -9.81 0.03
N PRO A 130 -25.54 -10.65 -0.88
CA PRO A 130 -26.97 -10.98 -0.89
C PRO A 130 -27.48 -11.62 0.40
N PHE A 131 -26.62 -12.21 1.23
CA PHE A 131 -27.02 -12.77 2.53
C PHE A 131 -27.29 -11.68 3.59
N PHE A 132 -26.85 -10.45 3.33
CA PHE A 132 -26.93 -9.32 4.27
C PHE A 132 -27.78 -8.16 3.76
N SER A 133 -28.10 -8.13 2.48
CA SER A 133 -28.85 -7.05 1.84
C SER A 133 -30.15 -7.53 1.20
N ASN A 134 -31.05 -6.58 0.91
CA ASN A 134 -32.34 -6.83 0.27
C ASN A 134 -32.23 -6.92 -1.27
N GLU A 135 -31.31 -7.71 -1.80
CA GLU A 135 -31.20 -8.15 -3.23
C GLU A 135 -31.14 -7.08 -4.35
N LYS A 136 -31.32 -5.80 -4.05
CA LYS A 136 -31.37 -4.74 -5.07
C LYS A 136 -30.11 -3.88 -5.16
N GLU A 137 -29.19 -4.08 -4.25
CA GLU A 137 -28.00 -3.24 -4.14
C GLU A 137 -26.79 -4.03 -4.62
N GLU A 138 -25.98 -3.39 -5.45
CA GLU A 138 -24.69 -3.93 -5.91
C GLU A 138 -23.54 -3.20 -5.24
N ILE A 139 -22.62 -3.95 -4.61
CA ILE A 139 -21.41 -3.40 -4.05
C ILE A 139 -20.26 -3.41 -5.04
N GLY A 140 -19.51 -2.33 -5.05
CA GLY A 140 -18.33 -2.16 -5.89
C GLY A 140 -17.16 -1.52 -5.14
N ALA A 141 -15.96 -1.71 -5.67
CA ALA A 141 -14.82 -0.89 -5.31
C ALA A 141 -13.90 -0.74 -6.52
N LYS A 142 -13.30 0.46 -6.62
CA LYS A 142 -12.38 0.82 -7.69
C LYS A 142 -11.08 1.31 -7.09
N TYR A 143 -9.97 0.75 -7.57
CA TYR A 143 -8.65 1.25 -7.21
C TYR A 143 -8.33 2.49 -8.03
N MET A 144 -8.16 3.61 -7.34
CA MET A 144 -7.89 4.92 -7.92
C MET A 144 -6.39 5.21 -7.83
N THR A 145 -5.72 5.24 -8.97
CA THR A 145 -4.30 5.58 -9.08
C THR A 145 -4.10 6.67 -10.14
N PHE A 146 -2.92 7.26 -10.17
CA PHE A 146 -2.60 8.43 -10.98
C PHE A 146 -2.35 8.13 -12.48
N ILE A 147 -2.40 6.84 -12.87
CA ILE A 147 -2.17 6.39 -14.25
C ILE A 147 -3.15 5.25 -14.61
N PRO A 148 -3.39 4.96 -15.90
CA PRO A 148 -4.08 3.75 -16.33
C PRO A 148 -3.33 2.48 -15.91
N ILE A 149 -4.09 1.40 -15.61
CA ILE A 149 -3.52 0.10 -15.26
C ILE A 149 -3.55 -0.77 -16.52
N ASP A 150 -2.52 -0.67 -17.31
CA ASP A 150 -2.35 -1.35 -18.59
C ASP A 150 -0.88 -1.80 -18.80
N PRO A 151 -0.52 -2.46 -19.91
CA PRO A 151 0.85 -2.88 -20.20
C PRO A 151 1.85 -1.73 -20.25
N ASP A 152 1.43 -0.53 -20.65
CA ASP A 152 2.28 0.65 -20.83
C ASP A 152 2.38 1.54 -19.59
N MET A 153 1.89 1.03 -18.45
CA MET A 153 1.81 1.72 -17.16
C MET A 153 3.12 2.43 -16.77
N LYS A 154 4.29 1.83 -17.03
CA LYS A 154 5.58 2.44 -16.70
C LYS A 154 5.86 3.70 -17.52
N SER A 155 5.49 3.69 -18.80
CA SER A 155 5.58 4.86 -19.68
C SER A 155 4.66 5.97 -19.19
N HIS A 156 3.41 5.62 -18.88
CA HIS A 156 2.45 6.57 -18.32
C HIS A 156 2.91 7.19 -16.99
N MET A 157 3.57 6.39 -16.12
CA MET A 157 4.18 6.92 -14.90
C MET A 157 5.24 7.95 -15.21
N LYS A 158 6.17 7.64 -16.12
CA LYS A 158 7.24 8.54 -16.49
C LYS A 158 6.70 9.87 -16.99
N GLU A 159 5.78 9.84 -17.95
CA GLU A 159 5.12 11.04 -18.48
C GLU A 159 4.39 11.84 -17.37
N ALA A 160 3.70 11.15 -16.44
CA ALA A 160 3.00 11.79 -15.34
C ALA A 160 3.97 12.51 -14.40
N TYR A 161 5.11 11.89 -14.08
CA TYR A 161 6.14 12.51 -13.24
C TYR A 161 6.82 13.70 -13.95
N ASP A 162 7.11 13.57 -15.25
CA ASP A 162 7.71 14.66 -16.03
C ASP A 162 6.81 15.91 -16.03
N LYS A 163 5.49 15.73 -16.16
CA LYS A 163 4.50 16.83 -16.11
C LYS A 163 4.47 17.58 -14.77
N VAL A 164 4.82 16.93 -13.68
CA VAL A 164 4.76 17.56 -12.35
C VAL A 164 6.14 17.92 -11.78
N PHE A 165 7.23 17.59 -12.47
CA PHE A 165 8.58 17.70 -11.96
C PHE A 165 8.94 19.11 -11.48
N GLU A 166 8.61 20.15 -12.26
CA GLU A 166 8.86 21.55 -11.87
C GLU A 166 8.07 21.95 -10.60
N LYS A 167 6.87 21.38 -10.44
CA LYS A 167 6.11 21.59 -9.21
C LYS A 167 6.75 20.86 -8.04
N GLU A 168 7.24 19.64 -8.24
CA GLU A 168 7.92 18.86 -7.21
C GLU A 168 9.20 19.54 -6.71
N LYS A 169 9.98 20.14 -7.62
CA LYS A 169 11.14 20.97 -7.26
C LYS A 169 10.74 22.16 -6.40
N ARG A 170 9.66 22.83 -6.75
CA ARG A 170 9.14 24.01 -6.02
C ARG A 170 8.60 23.64 -4.64
N TYR A 171 7.92 22.50 -4.53
CA TYR A 171 7.34 22.03 -3.25
C TYR A 171 8.30 21.14 -2.44
N HIS A 172 9.48 20.83 -2.96
CA HIS A 172 10.50 19.98 -2.33
C HIS A 172 9.98 18.60 -1.91
N GLN A 173 9.05 18.03 -2.70
CA GLN A 173 8.46 16.73 -2.42
C GLN A 173 7.85 16.09 -3.65
N THR A 174 7.76 14.75 -3.61
CA THR A 174 7.05 13.96 -4.62
C THR A 174 5.53 14.17 -4.47
N LEU A 175 4.88 14.62 -5.54
CA LEU A 175 3.47 15.04 -5.51
C LEU A 175 2.50 13.95 -5.95
N ILE A 176 2.94 13.01 -6.79
CA ILE A 176 2.13 11.89 -7.31
C ILE A 176 2.78 10.55 -6.96
N GLY A 177 2.04 9.47 -7.14
CA GLY A 177 2.51 8.10 -6.88
C GLY A 177 1.62 7.33 -5.93
N ILE A 178 1.91 6.06 -5.72
CA ILE A 178 1.07 5.12 -4.94
C ILE A 178 0.79 5.53 -3.49
N HIS A 179 1.56 6.46 -2.95
CA HIS A 179 1.30 7.05 -1.63
C HIS A 179 0.13 8.06 -1.64
N ARG A 180 -0.39 8.40 -2.82
CA ARG A 180 -1.57 9.28 -3.04
C ARG A 180 -2.79 8.52 -3.55
N ASP A 181 -2.64 7.26 -3.92
CA ASP A 181 -3.75 6.44 -4.42
C ASP A 181 -4.91 6.34 -3.41
N ASP A 182 -6.07 5.94 -3.91
CA ASP A 182 -7.25 5.73 -3.09
C ASP A 182 -8.06 4.50 -3.54
N ILE A 183 -9.07 4.17 -2.76
CA ILE A 183 -10.07 3.16 -3.08
C ILE A 183 -11.42 3.83 -2.98
N LEU A 184 -12.15 3.81 -4.08
CA LEU A 184 -13.54 4.26 -4.12
C LEU A 184 -14.44 3.04 -3.91
N PHE A 185 -15.27 3.06 -2.88
CA PHE A 185 -16.32 2.08 -2.66
C PHE A 185 -17.63 2.63 -3.22
N GLU A 186 -18.40 1.76 -3.86
CA GLU A 186 -19.66 2.09 -4.52
C GLU A 186 -20.77 1.17 -4.02
N LEU A 187 -21.95 1.74 -3.84
CA LEU A 187 -23.18 1.04 -3.54
C LEU A 187 -24.24 1.58 -4.51
N ASN A 188 -24.76 0.74 -5.38
CA ASN A 188 -25.73 1.10 -6.42
C ASN A 188 -27.08 0.42 -6.18
#